data_0f8e0f9ead8cbd387f2e4cbdd1de2cd0
#
_entry.id   0f8e0f9ead8cbd387f2e4cbdd1de2cd0
#
_cell.length_a   1.000
_cell.length_b   1.000
_cell.length_c   1.000
_cell.angle_alpha   90.00
_cell.angle_beta   90.00
_cell.angle_gamma   90.00
#
_symmetry.space_group_name_H-M   'P 1'
#
loop_
_entity.id
_entity.type
_entity.pdbx_description
1 polymer ?
#
loop_
_entity_poly.entity_id
_entity_poly.type
_entity_poly.pdbx_seq_one_letter_code
_entity_poly.pdbx_strand_id
1 'polypeptide(L)'
;MSPRTESVDGTPAALLEQALHSRVVITTAAAAVLHTIREKHGDVIFHQSGGCCEGSGPACFRVGSYIVSPLDRLLGFVLDGSSADAAGTPVWISSTQFSAWEHTQVVIDVAEGVGLGGFSLEGPEGYVFLSRGRLFSSEETAELAPAPTKAEVDAGAETPRPLPPVDLDGEFGSVCQLPTF
;
A
#
# COMPACT_ATOMS: atom_id res chain seq x y z
N MET A 1 -7.32 -35.67 7.12
CA MET A 1 -7.04 -34.50 7.96
C MET A 1 -7.20 -33.29 7.05
N SER A 2 -8.41 -32.67 7.08
CA SER A 2 -8.74 -31.56 6.19
C SER A 2 -8.14 -30.25 6.76
N PRO A 3 -7.57 -29.38 5.93
CA PRO A 3 -7.16 -28.07 6.39
C PRO A 3 -8.41 -27.25 6.79
N ARG A 4 -8.41 -26.73 7.98
CA ARG A 4 -9.41 -25.75 8.43
C ARG A 4 -9.24 -24.50 7.56
N THR A 5 -10.21 -24.24 6.73
CA THR A 5 -10.46 -22.93 6.15
C THR A 5 -10.92 -22.03 7.32
N GLU A 6 -10.02 -21.29 7.94
CA GLU A 6 -10.40 -20.19 8.79
C GLU A 6 -11.08 -19.14 7.90
N SER A 7 -12.39 -19.09 7.98
CA SER A 7 -13.17 -17.96 7.48
C SER A 7 -12.80 -16.76 8.34
N VAL A 8 -12.01 -15.85 7.79
CA VAL A 8 -11.72 -14.58 8.45
C VAL A 8 -13.03 -13.82 8.56
N ASP A 9 -13.49 -13.63 9.78
CA ASP A 9 -14.65 -12.83 10.12
C ASP A 9 -14.40 -11.41 9.60
N GLY A 10 -15.17 -10.95 8.62
CA GLY A 10 -15.09 -9.62 8.04
C GLY A 10 -15.68 -8.54 8.93
N THR A 11 -15.58 -8.69 10.25
CA THR A 11 -16.01 -7.65 11.18
C THR A 11 -15.08 -6.44 11.10
N PRO A 12 -15.61 -5.21 11.27
CA PRO A 12 -14.78 -3.99 11.26
C PRO A 12 -13.58 -4.06 12.22
N ALA A 13 -13.73 -4.69 13.38
CA ALA A 13 -12.65 -4.87 14.34
C ALA A 13 -11.55 -5.79 13.81
N ALA A 14 -11.89 -6.91 13.16
CA ALA A 14 -10.91 -7.83 12.59
C ALA A 14 -10.17 -7.21 11.38
N LEU A 15 -10.86 -6.41 10.58
CA LEU A 15 -10.23 -5.68 9.46
C LEU A 15 -9.27 -4.61 9.96
N LEU A 16 -9.62 -3.90 11.04
CA LEU A 16 -8.74 -2.93 11.68
C LEU A 16 -7.48 -3.60 12.23
N GLU A 17 -7.63 -4.71 12.94
CA GLU A 17 -6.51 -5.49 13.47
C GLU A 17 -5.58 -5.96 12.34
N GLN A 18 -6.12 -6.49 11.25
CA GLN A 18 -5.33 -6.87 10.08
C GLN A 18 -4.62 -5.66 9.44
N ALA A 19 -5.29 -4.51 9.37
CA ALA A 19 -4.72 -3.28 8.85
C ALA A 19 -3.55 -2.79 9.73
N LEU A 20 -3.65 -2.90 11.05
CA LEU A 20 -2.57 -2.51 11.98
C LEU A 20 -1.32 -3.40 11.83
N HIS A 21 -1.47 -4.67 11.48
CA HIS A 21 -0.36 -5.61 11.25
C HIS A 21 0.09 -5.70 9.79
N SER A 22 -0.45 -4.86 8.91
CA SER A 22 -0.01 -4.75 7.51
C SER A 22 1.12 -3.74 7.35
N ARG A 23 2.03 -4.00 6.42
CA ARG A 23 3.10 -3.06 6.07
C ARG A 23 2.62 -1.88 5.22
N VAL A 24 1.45 -2.01 4.60
CA VAL A 24 0.85 -0.95 3.78
C VAL A 24 -0.66 -0.93 3.90
N VAL A 25 -1.20 0.26 3.95
CA VAL A 25 -2.64 0.54 3.85
C VAL A 25 -2.85 1.73 2.91
N ILE A 26 -4.08 1.92 2.44
CA ILE A 26 -4.48 3.05 1.60
C ILE A 26 -5.63 3.80 2.26
N THR A 27 -5.63 5.13 2.20
CA THR A 27 -6.75 5.92 2.71
C THR A 27 -7.97 5.81 1.79
N THR A 28 -9.16 6.03 2.34
CA THR A 28 -10.40 6.08 1.55
C THR A 28 -10.31 7.09 0.41
N ALA A 29 -9.70 8.25 0.65
CA ALA A 29 -9.51 9.27 -0.38
C ALA A 29 -8.58 8.81 -1.51
N ALA A 30 -7.44 8.20 -1.18
CA ALA A 30 -6.50 7.67 -2.16
C ALA A 30 -7.08 6.47 -2.93
N ALA A 31 -7.88 5.63 -2.27
CA ALA A 31 -8.57 4.51 -2.89
C ALA A 31 -9.58 4.96 -3.96
N ALA A 32 -10.30 6.06 -3.74
CA ALA A 32 -11.22 6.63 -4.72
C ALA A 32 -10.47 7.09 -5.99
N VAL A 33 -9.29 7.70 -5.84
CA VAL A 33 -8.43 8.07 -6.98
C VAL A 33 -7.88 6.83 -7.68
N LEU A 34 -7.43 5.83 -6.92
CA LEU A 34 -6.97 4.54 -7.46
C LEU A 34 -8.07 3.86 -8.28
N HIS A 35 -9.32 3.87 -7.79
CA HIS A 35 -10.46 3.33 -8.51
C HIS A 35 -10.63 4.00 -9.89
N THR A 36 -10.63 5.34 -9.93
CA THR A 36 -10.72 6.11 -11.19
C THR A 36 -9.58 5.75 -12.15
N ILE A 37 -8.35 5.61 -11.63
CA ILE A 37 -7.19 5.22 -12.44
C ILE A 37 -7.36 3.82 -13.01
N ARG A 38 -7.83 2.86 -12.21
CA ARG A 38 -8.06 1.48 -12.65
C ARG A 38 -9.16 1.37 -13.68
N GLU A 39 -10.25 2.14 -13.57
CA GLU A 39 -11.29 2.20 -14.60
C GLU A 39 -10.74 2.67 -15.96
N LYS A 40 -9.81 3.62 -15.95
CA LYS A 40 -9.22 4.18 -17.17
C LYS A 40 -8.10 3.36 -17.78
N HIS A 41 -7.28 2.74 -16.92
CA HIS A 41 -6.00 2.17 -17.31
C HIS A 41 -5.91 0.65 -17.13
N GLY A 42 -6.89 0.03 -16.47
CA GLY A 42 -6.85 -1.39 -16.09
C GLY A 42 -5.97 -1.63 -14.85
N ASP A 43 -5.35 -2.79 -14.78
CA ASP A 43 -4.54 -3.17 -13.63
C ASP A 43 -3.28 -2.31 -13.51
N VAL A 44 -3.01 -1.88 -12.29
CA VAL A 44 -1.89 -1.01 -11.93
C VAL A 44 -1.09 -1.57 -10.76
N ILE A 45 0.09 -1.02 -10.56
CA ILE A 45 0.95 -1.28 -9.41
C ILE A 45 1.37 0.04 -8.77
N PHE A 46 1.65 0.03 -7.48
CA PHE A 46 2.41 1.07 -6.82
C PHE A 46 3.87 0.67 -6.64
N HIS A 47 4.78 1.63 -6.81
CA HIS A 47 6.20 1.42 -6.53
C HIS A 47 6.81 2.61 -5.80
N GLN A 48 7.34 2.35 -4.61
CA GLN A 48 8.10 3.30 -3.79
C GLN A 48 9.58 3.19 -4.12
N SER A 49 10.05 3.99 -5.08
CA SER A 49 11.42 3.91 -5.60
C SER A 49 12.41 4.79 -4.86
N GLY A 50 11.95 5.86 -4.24
CA GLY A 50 12.82 6.83 -3.60
C GLY A 50 12.10 7.64 -2.54
N GLY A 51 12.87 8.41 -1.77
CA GLY A 51 12.35 9.24 -0.70
C GLY A 51 12.17 8.48 0.61
N CYS A 52 13.03 8.77 1.57
CA CYS A 52 12.90 8.29 2.95
C CYS A 52 12.10 9.27 3.82
N CYS A 53 11.53 10.31 3.20
CA CYS A 53 10.83 11.38 3.90
C CYS A 53 9.35 11.32 3.57
N GLU A 54 8.53 11.70 4.53
CA GLU A 54 7.11 11.97 4.30
C GLU A 54 6.93 12.96 3.15
N GLY A 55 5.91 12.69 2.31
CA GLY A 55 5.66 13.47 1.11
C GLY A 55 6.29 12.93 -0.16
N SER A 56 7.18 11.91 -0.08
CA SER A 56 7.55 11.12 -1.25
C SER A 56 6.47 10.06 -1.45
N GLY A 57 5.72 10.15 -2.53
CA GLY A 57 4.66 9.20 -2.82
C GLY A 57 5.14 8.00 -3.62
N PRO A 58 4.43 6.88 -3.52
CA PRO A 58 4.61 5.79 -4.45
C PRO A 58 4.08 6.23 -5.82
N ALA A 59 4.83 5.94 -6.88
CA ALA A 59 4.32 6.15 -8.22
C ALA A 59 3.38 5.00 -8.64
N CYS A 60 2.31 5.36 -9.33
CA CYS A 60 1.31 4.43 -9.87
C CYS A 60 1.60 4.17 -11.35
N PHE A 61 1.79 2.90 -11.73
CA PHE A 61 2.10 2.47 -13.08
C PHE A 61 1.12 1.41 -13.56
N ARG A 62 0.88 1.35 -14.88
CA ARG A 62 0.20 0.18 -15.47
C ARG A 62 1.04 -1.07 -15.27
N VAL A 63 0.39 -2.20 -15.04
CA VAL A 63 1.05 -3.50 -15.09
C VAL A 63 1.76 -3.65 -16.45
N GLY A 64 3.04 -4.00 -16.39
CA GLY A 64 3.88 -4.18 -17.58
C GLY A 64 4.56 -2.91 -18.12
N SER A 65 4.21 -1.71 -17.63
CA SER A 65 4.91 -0.47 -18.01
C SER A 65 6.10 -0.13 -17.11
N TYR A 66 6.21 -0.80 -15.98
CA TYR A 66 7.30 -0.66 -15.02
C TYR A 66 7.86 -2.04 -14.67
N ILE A 67 9.18 -2.15 -14.62
CA ILE A 67 9.87 -3.40 -14.27
C ILE A 67 10.20 -3.37 -12.79
N VAL A 68 9.48 -4.18 -12.01
CA VAL A 68 9.79 -4.42 -10.60
C VAL A 68 11.06 -5.27 -10.52
N SER A 69 12.07 -4.80 -9.79
CA SER A 69 13.32 -5.52 -9.62
C SER A 69 13.10 -6.84 -8.84
N PRO A 70 13.83 -7.92 -9.16
CA PRO A 70 13.78 -9.15 -8.40
C PRO A 70 14.06 -8.99 -6.89
N LEU A 71 14.77 -7.92 -6.51
CA LEU A 71 15.10 -7.59 -5.12
C LEU A 71 14.11 -6.65 -4.45
N ASP A 72 13.18 -6.03 -5.20
CA ASP A 72 12.12 -5.19 -4.63
C ASP A 72 11.21 -6.06 -3.76
N ARG A 73 10.68 -5.46 -2.69
CA ARG A 73 9.85 -6.17 -1.73
C ARG A 73 8.39 -5.80 -1.89
N LEU A 74 7.53 -6.81 -1.75
CA LEU A 74 6.08 -6.63 -1.71
C LEU A 74 5.67 -6.24 -0.28
N LEU A 75 5.15 -5.01 -0.12
CA LEU A 75 4.59 -4.56 1.16
C LEU A 75 3.20 -5.16 1.41
N GLY A 76 2.45 -5.39 0.37
CA GLY A 76 1.10 -5.94 0.41
C GLY A 76 0.26 -5.52 -0.79
N PHE A 77 -1.05 -5.71 -0.65
CA PHE A 77 -2.03 -5.32 -1.65
C PHE A 77 -3.06 -4.39 -1.01
N VAL A 78 -3.48 -3.37 -1.75
CA VAL A 78 -4.52 -2.43 -1.34
C VAL A 78 -5.72 -2.55 -2.28
N LEU A 79 -6.93 -2.42 -1.70
CA LEU A 79 -8.18 -2.40 -2.46
C LEU A 79 -8.57 -0.95 -2.77
N ASP A 80 -9.23 -0.75 -3.90
CA ASP A 80 -9.78 0.55 -4.32
C ASP A 80 -11.21 0.80 -3.81
N GLY A 81 -11.71 -0.09 -2.97
CA GLY A 81 -13.06 0.00 -2.40
C GLY A 81 -14.17 -0.53 -3.32
N SER A 82 -13.89 -0.92 -4.57
CA SER A 82 -14.90 -1.40 -5.52
C SER A 82 -15.40 -2.81 -5.20
N SER A 83 -14.56 -3.68 -4.68
CA SER A 83 -14.90 -5.05 -4.30
C SER A 83 -13.94 -5.59 -3.24
N ALA A 84 -14.50 -6.24 -2.21
CA ALA A 84 -13.70 -6.91 -1.19
C ALA A 84 -12.99 -8.19 -1.70
N ASP A 85 -13.49 -8.78 -2.78
CA ASP A 85 -12.94 -10.00 -3.39
C ASP A 85 -11.95 -9.71 -4.51
N ALA A 86 -11.61 -8.44 -4.75
CA ALA A 86 -10.63 -8.06 -5.75
C ALA A 86 -9.23 -8.56 -5.37
N ALA A 87 -8.40 -8.87 -6.37
CA ALA A 87 -7.01 -9.28 -6.17
C ALA A 87 -6.14 -8.18 -5.51
N GLY A 88 -6.65 -6.94 -5.50
CA GLY A 88 -5.94 -5.78 -4.97
C GLY A 88 -4.84 -5.26 -5.91
N THR A 89 -4.36 -4.08 -5.58
CA THR A 89 -3.23 -3.43 -6.27
C THR A 89 -1.96 -3.67 -5.47
N PRO A 90 -0.94 -4.33 -6.03
CA PRO A 90 0.30 -4.60 -5.32
C PRO A 90 1.10 -3.31 -5.08
N VAL A 91 1.71 -3.24 -3.90
CA VAL A 91 2.56 -2.12 -3.48
C VAL A 91 3.98 -2.64 -3.28
N TRP A 92 4.86 -2.22 -4.17
CA TRP A 92 6.27 -2.59 -4.17
C TRP A 92 7.13 -1.47 -3.59
N ILE A 93 8.23 -1.84 -2.98
CA ILE A 93 9.24 -0.91 -2.47
C ILE A 93 10.63 -1.41 -2.86
N SER A 94 11.54 -0.50 -3.25
CA SER A 94 12.91 -0.89 -3.51
C SER A 94 13.60 -1.42 -2.25
N SER A 95 14.53 -2.35 -2.38
CA SER A 95 15.21 -2.98 -1.25
C SER A 95 15.93 -1.97 -0.35
N THR A 96 16.50 -0.92 -0.93
CA THR A 96 17.16 0.16 -0.19
C THR A 96 16.18 1.01 0.60
N GLN A 97 15.01 1.30 0.03
CA GLN A 97 13.94 2.02 0.71
C GLN A 97 13.29 1.17 1.81
N PHE A 98 13.14 -0.13 1.57
CA PHE A 98 12.59 -1.04 2.57
C PHE A 98 13.36 -0.99 3.89
N SER A 99 14.69 -0.94 3.85
CA SER A 99 15.50 -0.83 5.07
C SER A 99 15.22 0.44 5.88
N ALA A 100 14.83 1.53 5.22
CA ALA A 100 14.44 2.78 5.90
C ALA A 100 13.01 2.73 6.44
N TRP A 101 12.15 1.93 5.84
CA TRP A 101 10.72 1.84 6.16
C TRP A 101 10.32 0.57 6.92
N GLU A 102 11.28 -0.33 7.26
CA GLU A 102 10.94 -1.64 7.83
C GLU A 102 10.20 -1.58 9.18
N HIS A 103 10.39 -0.49 9.94
CA HIS A 103 9.71 -0.26 11.23
C HIS A 103 8.50 0.67 11.10
N THR A 104 8.11 0.99 9.88
CA THR A 104 7.07 1.97 9.60
C THR A 104 6.05 1.38 8.63
N GLN A 105 4.78 1.49 8.98
CA GLN A 105 3.70 1.21 8.04
C GLN A 105 3.62 2.34 7.02
N VAL A 106 3.58 1.97 5.75
CA VAL A 106 3.33 2.91 4.65
C VAL A 106 1.82 3.12 4.53
N VAL A 107 1.38 4.35 4.73
CA VAL A 107 -0.01 4.76 4.52
C VAL A 107 -0.06 5.55 3.22
N ILE A 108 -0.64 4.98 2.18
CA ILE A 108 -0.84 5.67 0.90
C ILE A 108 -2.01 6.63 1.05
N ASP A 109 -1.72 7.91 0.94
CA ASP A 109 -2.70 9.00 0.95
C ASP A 109 -2.64 9.77 -0.37
N VAL A 110 -3.51 10.75 -0.55
CA VAL A 110 -3.58 11.57 -1.76
C VAL A 110 -3.79 13.03 -1.41
N ALA A 111 -3.19 13.92 -2.19
CA ALA A 111 -3.45 15.35 -2.16
C ALA A 111 -3.82 15.84 -3.57
N GLU A 112 -4.61 16.93 -3.61
CA GLU A 112 -4.79 17.67 -4.85
C GLU A 112 -3.51 18.40 -5.21
N GLY A 113 -3.12 18.38 -6.47
CA GLY A 113 -1.92 19.06 -6.93
C GLY A 113 -1.45 18.58 -8.29
N VAL A 114 -0.53 19.33 -8.86
CA VAL A 114 0.16 18.92 -10.10
C VAL A 114 1.37 18.11 -9.66
N GLY A 115 1.34 16.79 -9.93
CA GLY A 115 2.44 15.89 -9.60
C GLY A 115 3.77 16.35 -10.17
N LEU A 116 4.81 16.19 -9.38
CA LEU A 116 6.19 16.45 -9.78
C LEU A 116 6.66 15.38 -10.79
N GLY A 117 6.21 15.51 -12.02
CA GLY A 117 6.78 14.75 -13.14
C GLY A 117 5.99 13.53 -13.58
N GLY A 118 5.28 13.68 -14.59
CA GLY A 118 4.75 12.99 -15.72
C GLY A 118 4.73 11.48 -15.88
N PHE A 119 5.15 10.68 -14.93
CA PHE A 119 5.20 9.22 -15.08
C PHE A 119 4.15 8.47 -14.25
N SER A 120 3.61 9.08 -13.21
CA SER A 120 2.60 8.48 -12.35
C SER A 120 1.19 8.79 -12.86
N LEU A 121 0.31 7.80 -12.82
CA LEU A 121 -1.00 7.85 -13.49
C LEU A 121 -2.00 8.82 -12.85
N GLU A 122 -1.80 9.23 -11.61
CA GLU A 122 -2.67 10.19 -10.92
C GLU A 122 -2.43 11.65 -11.34
N GLY A 123 -1.25 11.97 -11.86
CA GLY A 123 -0.88 13.34 -12.26
C GLY A 123 -1.86 14.00 -13.24
N PRO A 124 -2.26 13.34 -14.34
CA PRO A 124 -3.26 13.85 -15.27
C PRO A 124 -4.66 14.06 -14.67
N GLU A 125 -4.96 13.38 -13.54
CA GLU A 125 -6.21 13.52 -12.80
C GLU A 125 -6.18 14.70 -11.81
N GLY A 126 -5.04 15.39 -11.67
CA GLY A 126 -4.87 16.51 -10.74
C GLY A 126 -4.57 16.09 -9.31
N TYR A 127 -4.03 14.90 -9.11
CA TYR A 127 -3.70 14.35 -7.80
C TYR A 127 -2.24 13.95 -7.70
N VAL A 128 -1.78 13.79 -6.47
CA VAL A 128 -0.47 13.24 -6.11
C VAL A 128 -0.65 12.23 -4.99
N PHE A 129 -0.20 11.00 -5.18
CA PHE A 129 -0.11 10.04 -4.10
C PHE A 129 1.03 10.39 -3.15
N LEU A 130 0.79 10.24 -1.86
CA LEU A 130 1.72 10.54 -0.79
C LEU A 130 1.91 9.30 0.07
N SER A 131 3.14 9.09 0.55
CA SER A 131 3.42 8.10 1.59
C SER A 131 3.49 8.81 2.93
N ARG A 132 2.62 8.40 3.87
CA ARG A 132 2.72 8.79 5.27
C ARG A 132 3.26 7.62 6.08
N GLY A 133 3.96 7.90 7.16
CA GLY A 133 4.53 6.89 8.03
C GLY A 133 3.75 6.76 9.34
N ARG A 134 3.41 5.53 9.73
CA ARG A 134 2.98 5.18 11.07
C ARG A 134 3.98 4.21 11.67
N LEU A 135 4.57 4.55 12.79
CA LEU A 135 5.50 3.65 13.47
C LEU A 135 4.75 2.44 14.03
N PHE A 136 5.28 1.26 13.80
CA PHE A 136 4.79 0.05 14.45
C PHE A 136 5.14 0.04 15.94
N SER A 137 4.23 -0.46 16.77
CA SER A 137 4.55 -0.82 18.16
C SER A 137 5.46 -2.07 18.19
N SER A 138 6.01 -2.37 19.36
CA SER A 138 6.79 -3.60 19.53
C SER A 138 5.94 -4.86 19.36
N GLU A 139 4.67 -4.80 19.75
CA GLU A 139 3.71 -5.90 19.61
C GLU A 139 3.34 -6.11 18.14
N GLU A 140 2.98 -5.03 17.42
CA GLU A 140 2.71 -5.08 15.98
C GLU A 140 3.92 -5.59 15.20
N THR A 141 5.14 -5.15 15.54
CA THR A 141 6.37 -5.57 14.87
C THR A 141 6.59 -7.09 14.96
N ALA A 142 6.22 -7.71 16.09
CA ALA A 142 6.36 -9.15 16.28
C ALA A 142 5.40 -9.99 15.41
N GLU A 143 4.30 -9.39 14.97
CA GLU A 143 3.24 -10.05 14.19
C GLU A 143 3.17 -9.60 12.73
N LEU A 144 4.12 -8.74 12.30
CA LEU A 144 4.14 -8.24 10.93
C LEU A 144 4.26 -9.38 9.90
N ALA A 145 3.42 -9.31 8.89
CA ALA A 145 3.55 -10.17 7.73
C ALA A 145 4.93 -10.00 7.06
N PRO A 146 5.51 -11.09 6.54
CA PRO A 146 6.76 -11.01 5.79
C PRO A 146 6.57 -10.10 4.56
N ALA A 147 7.65 -9.44 4.14
CA ALA A 147 7.71 -8.68 2.90
C ALA A 147 8.59 -9.45 1.89
N PRO A 148 8.03 -10.41 1.15
CA PRO A 148 8.81 -11.21 0.22
C PRO A 148 9.36 -10.34 -0.91
N THR A 149 10.52 -10.72 -1.43
CA THR A 149 11.07 -10.12 -2.65
C THR A 149 10.25 -10.53 -3.86
N LYS A 150 10.37 -9.77 -4.95
CA LYS A 150 9.73 -10.12 -6.23
C LYS A 150 10.15 -11.51 -6.69
N ALA A 151 11.41 -11.87 -6.55
CA ALA A 151 11.90 -13.21 -6.90
C ALA A 151 11.23 -14.32 -6.06
N GLU A 152 11.02 -14.08 -4.76
CA GLU A 152 10.32 -15.02 -3.88
C GLU A 152 8.84 -15.14 -4.24
N VAL A 153 8.17 -14.03 -4.55
CA VAL A 153 6.78 -14.02 -5.02
C VAL A 153 6.64 -14.81 -6.32
N ASP A 154 7.55 -14.61 -7.27
CA ASP A 154 7.56 -15.35 -8.54
C ASP A 154 7.83 -16.86 -8.34
N ALA A 155 8.53 -17.22 -7.28
CA ALA A 155 8.75 -18.61 -6.87
C ALA A 155 7.59 -19.21 -6.05
N GLY A 156 6.50 -18.46 -5.82
CA GLY A 156 5.30 -18.93 -5.14
C GLY A 156 5.29 -18.71 -3.63
N ALA A 157 6.07 -17.76 -3.11
CA ALA A 157 6.00 -17.38 -1.71
C ALA A 157 4.60 -16.89 -1.34
N GLU A 158 4.20 -17.14 -0.10
CA GLU A 158 2.95 -16.60 0.46
C GLU A 158 2.98 -15.07 0.46
N THR A 159 1.88 -14.46 0.04
CA THR A 159 1.73 -13.01 -0.03
C THR A 159 0.66 -12.52 0.93
N PRO A 160 0.80 -11.28 1.43
CA PRO A 160 -0.23 -10.67 2.28
C PRO A 160 -1.58 -10.61 1.56
N ARG A 161 -2.67 -10.67 2.32
CA ARG A 161 -4.02 -10.49 1.77
C ARG A 161 -4.28 -9.04 1.42
N PRO A 162 -5.10 -8.75 0.39
CA PRO A 162 -5.57 -7.41 0.11
C PRO A 162 -6.38 -6.85 1.27
N LEU A 163 -6.17 -5.57 1.57
CA LEU A 163 -6.86 -4.87 2.63
C LEU A 163 -7.75 -3.75 2.09
N PRO A 164 -8.94 -3.54 2.70
CA PRO A 164 -9.80 -2.43 2.35
C PRO A 164 -9.16 -1.08 2.73
N PRO A 165 -9.66 0.04 2.14
CA PRO A 165 -9.24 1.36 2.54
C PRO A 165 -9.49 1.65 4.02
N VAL A 166 -8.66 2.53 4.60
CA VAL A 166 -8.78 2.98 5.99
C VAL A 166 -9.00 4.49 6.06
N ASP A 167 -9.65 4.94 7.12
CA ASP A 167 -9.75 6.36 7.45
C ASP A 167 -8.64 6.75 8.43
N LEU A 168 -8.10 7.98 8.31
CA LEU A 168 -7.00 8.47 9.13
C LEU A 168 -7.48 9.03 10.50
N ASP A 169 -8.53 8.48 11.06
CA ASP A 169 -9.02 8.77 12.40
C ASP A 169 -8.78 7.59 13.36
N GLY A 170 -8.96 7.79 14.63
CA GLY A 170 -8.75 6.77 15.66
C GLY A 170 -7.29 6.30 15.73
N GLU A 171 -7.06 5.00 15.58
CA GLU A 171 -5.74 4.37 15.73
C GLU A 171 -4.76 4.75 14.60
N PHE A 172 -5.25 5.15 13.44
CA PHE A 172 -4.45 5.70 12.35
C PHE A 172 -4.21 7.22 12.49
N GLY A 173 -4.82 7.89 13.46
CA GLY A 173 -4.62 9.32 13.73
C GLY A 173 -3.22 9.70 14.23
N SER A 174 -2.40 8.70 14.61
CA SER A 174 -0.98 8.90 14.96
C SER A 174 -0.05 8.95 13.73
N VAL A 175 -0.62 8.85 12.53
CA VAL A 175 0.13 9.06 11.29
C VAL A 175 0.65 10.49 11.27
N CYS A 176 1.94 10.65 11.02
CA CYS A 176 2.56 11.96 10.95
C CYS A 176 1.88 12.80 9.85
N GLN A 177 1.33 13.94 10.23
CA GLN A 177 0.68 14.84 9.31
C GLN A 177 1.72 15.77 8.72
N LEU A 178 1.83 15.79 7.39
CA LEU A 178 2.63 16.80 6.73
C LEU A 178 2.05 18.19 7.04
N PRO A 179 2.89 19.20 7.32
CA PRO A 179 2.42 20.56 7.41
C PRO A 179 1.76 20.94 6.07
N THR A 180 0.54 21.44 6.14
CA THR A 180 -0.13 22.07 4.99
C THR A 180 0.63 23.34 4.63
N PHE A 181 1.22 23.37 3.46
CA PHE A 181 1.84 24.58 2.90
C PHE A 181 0.80 25.46 2.23
#